data_08cf68fe19280d62fd349421c6b3bea0
#
_entry.id   08cf68fe19280d62fd349421c6b3bea0
#
_cell.length_a   1.000
_cell.length_b   1.000
_cell.length_c   1.000
_cell.angle_alpha   90.00
_cell.angle_beta   90.00
_cell.angle_gamma   90.00
#
_symmetry.space_group_name_H-M   'P 1'
#
loop_
_entity.id
_entity.type
_entity.pdbx_description
1 polymer ?
#
loop_
_entity_poly.entity_id
_entity_poly.type
_entity_poly.pdbx_seq_one_letter_code
_entity_poly.pdbx_strand_id
1 'polypeptide(L)'
;MRKFDEMRVIFVEGESSMIGKAQIPTMTWKRMSEGKATILSIPMEHRVKWIRQNYEHFETTEVPRLLEKLQVLEKRVGNERVNQWRSLVAEKKWDQFVEEILVHHYDRAYDQASKRSRPNDFDEESGERKGADQGGADELFLENLEEQTYDKAAEDLMEKYDKVL
;
A
#
# COMPACT_ATOMS: atom_id res chain seq x y z
N MET A 1 -21.87 -12.21 16.80
CA MET A 1 -21.17 -10.95 16.52
C MET A 1 -20.15 -10.72 17.62
N ARG A 2 -18.85 -10.67 17.33
CA ARG A 2 -17.85 -10.31 18.34
C ARG A 2 -18.03 -8.82 18.65
N LYS A 3 -18.17 -8.48 19.93
CA LYS A 3 -18.17 -7.07 20.37
C LYS A 3 -16.71 -6.60 20.43
N PHE A 4 -16.44 -5.42 19.88
CA PHE A 4 -15.16 -4.75 20.12
C PHE A 4 -15.09 -4.31 21.58
N ASP A 5 -13.90 -4.42 22.14
CA ASP A 5 -13.61 -3.92 23.49
C ASP A 5 -13.30 -2.42 23.34
N GLU A 6 -14.10 -1.57 23.96
CA GLU A 6 -13.95 -0.11 23.90
C GLU A 6 -12.65 0.40 24.56
N MET A 7 -12.03 -0.44 25.40
CA MET A 7 -10.79 -0.15 26.09
C MET A 7 -9.54 -0.65 25.34
N ARG A 8 -9.71 -1.10 24.10
CA ARG A 8 -8.59 -1.61 23.30
C ARG A 8 -8.47 -0.87 21.97
N VAL A 9 -7.23 -0.70 21.52
CA VAL A 9 -6.94 -0.16 20.19
C VAL A 9 -7.43 -1.14 19.12
N ILE A 10 -8.02 -0.59 18.07
CA ILE A 10 -8.47 -1.35 16.90
C ILE A 10 -7.59 -0.94 15.73
N PHE A 11 -6.82 -1.89 15.23
CA PHE A 11 -6.05 -1.71 13.99
C PHE A 11 -6.96 -1.96 12.80
N VAL A 12 -6.94 -1.07 11.83
CA VAL A 12 -7.70 -1.17 10.60
C VAL A 12 -6.81 -0.84 9.41
N GLU A 13 -7.03 -1.56 8.32
CA GLU A 13 -6.41 -1.25 7.04
C GLU A 13 -7.05 0.02 6.46
N GLY A 14 -6.24 0.98 6.00
CA GLY A 14 -6.67 2.34 5.65
C GLY A 14 -6.54 2.72 4.17
N GLU A 15 -6.38 1.76 3.26
CA GLU A 15 -6.13 2.06 1.85
C GLU A 15 -7.35 2.67 1.16
N SER A 16 -8.54 2.14 1.41
CA SER A 16 -9.75 2.53 0.68
C SER A 16 -11.02 2.44 1.51
N SER A 17 -11.97 3.35 1.26
CA SER A 17 -13.34 3.22 1.77
C SER A 17 -14.15 2.15 1.04
N MET A 18 -13.61 1.54 -0.02
CA MET A 18 -14.27 0.50 -0.81
C MET A 18 -13.68 -0.86 -0.49
N ILE A 19 -14.52 -1.84 -0.17
CA ILE A 19 -14.18 -3.25 0.02
C ILE A 19 -14.92 -4.05 -1.05
N GLY A 20 -14.26 -4.27 -2.18
CA GLY A 20 -14.89 -4.86 -3.35
C GLY A 20 -16.03 -3.97 -3.87
N LYS A 21 -17.29 -4.46 -3.75
CA LYS A 21 -18.50 -3.71 -4.13
C LYS A 21 -19.16 -2.98 -2.96
N ALA A 22 -18.69 -3.21 -1.74
CA ALA A 22 -19.22 -2.58 -0.53
C ALA A 22 -18.45 -1.30 -0.22
N GLN A 23 -19.16 -0.32 0.35
CA GLN A 23 -18.56 0.93 0.80
C GLN A 23 -18.68 1.04 2.32
N ILE A 24 -17.58 1.40 2.97
CA ILE A 24 -17.58 1.74 4.39
C ILE A 24 -18.43 2.99 4.59
N PRO A 25 -19.37 3.02 5.56
CA PRO A 25 -20.17 4.20 5.84
C PRO A 25 -19.29 5.44 6.08
N THR A 26 -19.69 6.59 5.53
CA THR A 26 -18.89 7.82 5.53
C THR A 26 -18.42 8.23 6.93
N MET A 27 -19.30 8.11 7.95
CA MET A 27 -18.92 8.46 9.32
C MET A 27 -17.87 7.52 9.90
N THR A 28 -17.95 6.22 9.59
CA THR A 28 -16.96 5.23 10.01
C THR A 28 -15.63 5.50 9.32
N TRP A 29 -15.65 5.72 7.99
CA TRP A 29 -14.44 6.06 7.23
C TRP A 29 -13.77 7.34 7.74
N LYS A 30 -14.56 8.37 8.04
CA LYS A 30 -14.04 9.60 8.63
C LYS A 30 -13.31 9.34 9.95
N ARG A 31 -13.91 8.57 10.85
CA ARG A 31 -13.27 8.20 12.13
C ARG A 31 -11.97 7.39 11.92
N MET A 32 -11.97 6.46 10.98
CA MET A 32 -10.76 5.71 10.62
C MET A 32 -9.66 6.64 10.09
N SER A 33 -10.01 7.62 9.24
CA SER A 33 -9.06 8.59 8.68
C SER A 33 -8.52 9.59 9.72
N GLU A 34 -9.25 9.86 10.79
CA GLU A 34 -8.83 10.70 11.92
C GLU A 34 -7.92 9.93 12.92
N GLY A 35 -7.92 8.61 12.87
CA GLY A 35 -7.07 7.78 13.72
C GLY A 35 -5.60 7.93 13.37
N LYS A 36 -4.70 7.55 14.29
CA LYS A 36 -3.26 7.54 14.02
C LYS A 36 -2.91 6.52 12.95
N ALA A 37 -2.06 6.89 12.00
CA ALA A 37 -1.58 5.98 10.98
C ALA A 37 -0.21 5.39 11.34
N THR A 38 0.00 4.14 10.94
CA THR A 38 1.32 3.52 10.86
C THR A 38 1.53 3.01 9.45
N ILE A 39 2.62 3.40 8.85
CA ILE A 39 3.01 2.98 7.50
C ILE A 39 4.01 1.85 7.63
N LEU A 40 3.73 0.74 6.94
CA LEU A 40 4.66 -0.36 6.84
C LEU A 40 5.56 -0.13 5.63
N SER A 41 6.86 0.01 5.88
CA SER A 41 7.90 0.12 4.85
C SER A 41 8.66 -1.19 4.72
N ILE A 42 8.81 -1.66 3.49
CA ILE A 42 9.46 -2.93 3.17
C ILE A 42 10.42 -2.70 2.01
N PRO A 43 11.65 -3.27 2.02
CA PRO A 43 12.60 -3.15 0.91
C PRO A 43 11.98 -3.60 -0.42
N MET A 44 12.29 -2.90 -1.49
CA MET A 44 11.72 -3.12 -2.83
C MET A 44 11.90 -4.55 -3.30
N GLU A 45 13.05 -5.14 -3.08
CA GLU A 45 13.36 -6.53 -3.47
C GLU A 45 12.41 -7.55 -2.84
N HIS A 46 12.03 -7.35 -1.56
CA HIS A 46 11.06 -8.22 -0.87
C HIS A 46 9.64 -8.00 -1.40
N ARG A 47 9.26 -6.77 -1.71
CA ARG A 47 7.97 -6.46 -2.35
C ARG A 47 7.86 -7.11 -3.72
N VAL A 48 8.89 -6.99 -4.56
CA VAL A 48 8.95 -7.62 -5.88
C VAL A 48 8.81 -9.13 -5.77
N LYS A 49 9.62 -9.76 -4.90
CA LYS A 49 9.57 -11.20 -4.67
C LYS A 49 8.18 -11.68 -4.24
N TRP A 50 7.57 -10.97 -3.29
CA TRP A 50 6.23 -11.30 -2.78
C TRP A 50 5.16 -11.20 -3.87
N ILE A 51 5.19 -10.13 -4.67
CA ILE A 51 4.23 -9.93 -5.77
C ILE A 51 4.39 -11.04 -6.80
N ARG A 52 5.61 -11.36 -7.21
CA ARG A 52 5.84 -12.43 -8.18
C ARG A 52 5.33 -13.78 -7.69
N GLN A 53 5.56 -14.11 -6.43
CA GLN A 53 5.07 -15.36 -5.84
C GLN A 53 3.54 -15.44 -5.80
N ASN A 54 2.87 -14.35 -5.44
CA ASN A 54 1.41 -14.33 -5.29
C ASN A 54 0.66 -14.12 -6.62
N TYR A 55 1.33 -13.59 -7.63
CA TYR A 55 0.76 -13.30 -8.95
C TYR A 55 1.47 -14.05 -10.10
N GLU A 56 2.07 -15.20 -9.82
CA GLU A 56 2.79 -16.04 -10.78
C GLU A 56 1.93 -16.37 -12.04
N HIS A 57 0.62 -16.46 -11.89
CA HIS A 57 -0.29 -16.69 -13.00
C HIS A 57 -0.20 -15.61 -14.10
N PHE A 58 0.17 -14.36 -13.77
CA PHE A 58 0.41 -13.30 -14.76
C PHE A 58 1.73 -13.48 -15.51
N GLU A 59 2.67 -14.25 -14.97
CA GLU A 59 3.93 -14.58 -15.64
C GLU A 59 3.81 -15.82 -16.54
N THR A 60 2.76 -16.61 -16.34
CA THR A 60 2.59 -17.93 -16.98
C THR A 60 1.34 -18.00 -17.87
N THR A 61 0.17 -18.10 -17.28
CA THR A 61 -1.09 -18.41 -17.98
C THR A 61 -1.90 -17.19 -18.39
N GLU A 62 -1.76 -16.06 -17.67
CA GLU A 62 -2.58 -14.86 -17.89
C GLU A 62 -1.80 -13.67 -18.46
N VAL A 63 -0.68 -13.89 -19.15
CA VAL A 63 0.09 -12.82 -19.82
C VAL A 63 -0.80 -11.95 -20.76
N PRO A 64 -1.70 -12.51 -21.58
CA PRO A 64 -2.59 -11.68 -22.41
C PRO A 64 -3.46 -10.75 -21.58
N ARG A 65 -4.00 -11.23 -20.46
CA ARG A 65 -4.83 -10.43 -19.55
C ARG A 65 -4.03 -9.33 -18.85
N LEU A 66 -2.75 -9.59 -18.51
CA LEU A 66 -1.85 -8.57 -18.01
C LEU A 66 -1.67 -7.45 -19.04
N LEU A 67 -1.39 -7.79 -20.32
CA LEU A 67 -1.19 -6.81 -21.37
C LEU A 67 -2.44 -5.95 -21.63
N GLU A 68 -3.65 -6.53 -21.55
CA GLU A 68 -4.91 -5.77 -21.61
C GLU A 68 -5.02 -4.78 -20.46
N LYS A 69 -4.68 -5.20 -19.23
CA LYS A 69 -4.68 -4.31 -18.06
C LYS A 69 -3.67 -3.17 -18.20
N LEU A 70 -2.48 -3.42 -18.75
CA LEU A 70 -1.49 -2.38 -19.01
C LEU A 70 -2.02 -1.32 -19.99
N GLN A 71 -2.80 -1.72 -20.96
CA GLN A 71 -3.41 -0.77 -21.91
C GLN A 71 -4.34 0.24 -21.23
N VAL A 72 -5.07 -0.17 -20.20
CA VAL A 72 -5.94 0.73 -19.43
C VAL A 72 -5.12 1.81 -18.70
N LEU A 73 -3.88 1.51 -18.35
CA LEU A 73 -2.99 2.43 -17.63
C LEU A 73 -2.39 3.53 -18.54
N GLU A 74 -2.45 3.42 -19.87
CA GLU A 74 -1.89 4.41 -20.80
C GLU A 74 -2.34 5.85 -20.48
N LYS A 75 -3.60 6.01 -20.08
CA LYS A 75 -4.16 7.33 -19.74
C LYS A 75 -3.57 7.93 -18.47
N ARG A 76 -2.97 7.10 -17.61
CA ARG A 76 -2.44 7.52 -16.30
C ARG A 76 -0.92 7.72 -16.31
N VAL A 77 -0.21 6.83 -17.00
CA VAL A 77 1.26 6.78 -16.96
C VAL A 77 1.91 7.13 -18.31
N GLY A 78 1.11 7.28 -19.36
CA GLY A 78 1.57 7.57 -20.71
C GLY A 78 1.90 6.32 -21.53
N ASN A 79 1.83 6.47 -22.86
CA ASN A 79 2.03 5.35 -23.80
C ASN A 79 3.49 4.85 -23.80
N GLU A 80 4.46 5.74 -23.69
CA GLU A 80 5.88 5.38 -23.68
C GLU A 80 6.19 4.41 -22.53
N ARG A 81 5.71 4.71 -21.31
CA ARG A 81 5.89 3.86 -20.12
C ARG A 81 5.23 2.50 -20.30
N VAL A 82 4.02 2.46 -20.81
CA VAL A 82 3.31 1.18 -21.05
C VAL A 82 4.04 0.34 -22.10
N ASN A 83 4.61 0.95 -23.14
CA ASN A 83 5.40 0.23 -24.13
C ASN A 83 6.69 -0.33 -23.54
N GLN A 84 7.37 0.41 -22.66
CA GLN A 84 8.51 -0.08 -21.90
C GLN A 84 8.13 -1.31 -21.08
N TRP A 85 7.02 -1.27 -20.33
CA TRP A 85 6.52 -2.40 -19.55
C TRP A 85 6.18 -3.61 -20.41
N ARG A 86 5.55 -3.41 -21.58
CA ARG A 86 5.30 -4.49 -22.55
C ARG A 86 6.58 -5.15 -23.02
N SER A 87 7.65 -4.38 -23.25
CA SER A 87 8.95 -4.92 -23.62
C SER A 87 9.54 -5.76 -22.49
N LEU A 88 9.48 -5.30 -21.24
CA LEU A 88 9.94 -6.08 -20.08
C LEU A 88 9.17 -7.40 -19.95
N VAL A 89 7.85 -7.40 -20.15
CA VAL A 89 7.02 -8.60 -20.14
C VAL A 89 7.42 -9.55 -21.28
N ALA A 90 7.61 -9.04 -22.50
CA ALA A 90 8.02 -9.84 -23.66
C ALA A 90 9.42 -10.48 -23.46
N GLU A 91 10.34 -9.76 -22.81
CA GLU A 91 11.68 -10.21 -22.47
C GLU A 91 11.74 -11.06 -21.20
N LYS A 92 10.59 -11.29 -20.54
CA LYS A 92 10.47 -12.00 -19.25
C LYS A 92 11.33 -11.40 -18.12
N LYS A 93 11.56 -10.10 -18.16
CA LYS A 93 12.26 -9.35 -17.11
C LYS A 93 11.30 -8.96 -15.98
N TRP A 94 10.75 -9.98 -15.30
CA TRP A 94 9.65 -9.83 -14.37
C TRP A 94 10.00 -8.97 -13.15
N ASP A 95 11.22 -9.09 -12.58
CA ASP A 95 11.63 -8.27 -11.44
C ASP A 95 11.60 -6.79 -11.80
N GLN A 96 12.20 -6.43 -12.95
CA GLN A 96 12.21 -5.04 -13.42
C GLN A 96 10.79 -4.54 -13.76
N PHE A 97 9.96 -5.40 -14.36
CA PHE A 97 8.58 -5.04 -14.65
C PHE A 97 7.79 -4.73 -13.37
N VAL A 98 7.91 -5.58 -12.34
CA VAL A 98 7.20 -5.38 -11.06
C VAL A 98 7.73 -4.14 -10.34
N GLU A 99 9.04 -3.94 -10.29
CA GLU A 99 9.64 -2.74 -9.70
C GLU A 99 9.14 -1.45 -10.39
N GLU A 100 9.19 -1.41 -11.72
CA GLU A 100 8.74 -0.28 -12.53
C GLU A 100 7.24 0.05 -12.30
N ILE A 101 6.37 -0.96 -12.22
CA ILE A 101 4.95 -0.73 -12.01
C ILE A 101 4.65 -0.29 -10.57
N LEU A 102 5.41 -0.77 -9.58
CA LEU A 102 5.33 -0.30 -8.20
C LEU A 102 5.69 1.18 -8.13
N VAL A 103 6.87 1.57 -8.58
CA VAL A 103 7.39 2.95 -8.48
C VAL A 103 6.54 3.94 -9.26
N HIS A 104 6.16 3.59 -10.49
CA HIS A 104 5.57 4.57 -11.42
C HIS A 104 4.05 4.56 -11.45
N HIS A 105 3.41 3.57 -10.86
CA HIS A 105 1.96 3.50 -10.82
C HIS A 105 1.42 3.26 -9.41
N TYR A 106 1.76 2.13 -8.79
CA TYR A 106 1.12 1.71 -7.54
C TYR A 106 1.41 2.67 -6.39
N ASP A 107 2.69 2.94 -6.10
CA ASP A 107 3.09 3.78 -4.98
C ASP A 107 2.57 5.21 -5.15
N ARG A 108 2.62 5.75 -6.36
CA ARG A 108 2.06 7.08 -6.66
C ARG A 108 0.54 7.14 -6.47
N ALA A 109 -0.18 6.08 -6.90
CA ALA A 109 -1.62 6.01 -6.72
C ALA A 109 -1.99 5.90 -5.24
N TYR A 110 -1.22 5.13 -4.47
CA TYR A 110 -1.37 4.97 -3.03
C TYR A 110 -1.13 6.30 -2.29
N ASP A 111 -0.05 7.02 -2.60
CA ASP A 111 0.25 8.31 -2.00
C ASP A 111 -0.83 9.35 -2.29
N GLN A 112 -1.34 9.39 -3.53
CA GLN A 112 -2.44 10.29 -3.89
C GLN A 112 -3.74 9.94 -3.16
N ALA A 113 -4.03 8.66 -2.94
CA ALA A 113 -5.18 8.22 -2.16
C ALA A 113 -5.02 8.61 -0.69
N SER A 114 -3.83 8.39 -0.13
CA SER A 114 -3.48 8.77 1.25
C SER A 114 -3.61 10.28 1.47
N LYS A 115 -3.09 11.11 0.57
CA LYS A 115 -3.23 12.58 0.63
C LYS A 115 -4.69 13.03 0.67
N ARG A 116 -5.56 12.36 -0.07
CA ARG A 116 -7.00 12.68 -0.08
C ARG A 116 -7.72 12.25 1.18
N SER A 117 -7.41 11.09 1.72
CA SER A 117 -8.08 10.54 2.90
C SER A 117 -7.53 11.08 4.22
N ARG A 118 -6.26 11.50 4.23
CA ARG A 118 -5.51 11.92 5.42
C ARG A 118 -4.64 13.16 5.11
N PRO A 119 -5.23 14.30 4.73
CA PRO A 119 -4.47 15.47 4.30
C PRO A 119 -3.55 16.01 5.41
N ASN A 120 -3.91 15.86 6.68
CA ASN A 120 -3.12 16.33 7.82
C ASN A 120 -1.77 15.59 7.99
N ASP A 121 -1.64 14.40 7.41
CA ASP A 121 -0.38 13.63 7.42
C ASP A 121 0.66 14.18 6.42
N PHE A 122 0.31 15.23 5.66
CA PHE A 122 1.17 15.81 4.65
C PHE A 122 1.40 17.30 4.93
N ASP A 123 2.59 17.79 4.56
CA ASP A 123 2.90 19.19 4.59
C ASP A 123 2.15 19.96 3.48
N GLU A 124 1.55 21.09 3.81
CA GLU A 124 0.71 21.84 2.88
C GLU A 124 1.51 22.51 1.76
N GLU A 125 2.77 22.88 2.02
CA GLU A 125 3.61 23.63 1.07
C GLU A 125 4.38 22.67 0.16
N SER A 126 5.09 21.69 0.74
CA SER A 126 5.87 20.71 -0.04
C SER A 126 5.02 19.56 -0.58
N GLY A 127 3.90 19.25 0.07
CA GLY A 127 3.07 18.08 -0.23
C GLY A 127 3.75 16.76 0.14
N GLU A 128 4.84 16.78 0.89
CA GLU A 128 5.53 15.62 1.40
C GLU A 128 4.85 15.10 2.68
N ARG A 129 5.03 13.81 2.96
CA ARG A 129 4.49 13.22 4.17
C ARG A 129 5.26 13.70 5.39
N LYS A 130 4.54 14.14 6.42
CA LYS A 130 5.11 14.51 7.71
C LYS A 130 5.62 13.29 8.46
N GLY A 131 6.75 13.42 9.14
CA GLY A 131 7.19 12.42 10.10
C GLY A 131 6.31 12.39 11.36
N ALA A 132 6.46 11.33 12.16
CA ALA A 132 5.70 11.16 13.40
C ALA A 132 5.92 12.29 14.41
N ASP A 133 7.11 12.88 14.42
CA ASP A 133 7.51 14.03 15.24
C ASP A 133 6.78 15.32 14.85
N GLN A 134 6.30 15.41 13.61
CA GLN A 134 5.54 16.52 13.05
C GLN A 134 4.02 16.28 13.08
N GLY A 135 3.56 15.22 13.77
CA GLY A 135 2.16 14.84 13.84
C GLY A 135 1.65 14.05 12.63
N GLY A 136 2.56 13.54 11.79
CA GLY A 136 2.23 12.65 10.69
C GLY A 136 2.12 11.18 11.12
N ALA A 137 2.14 10.29 10.12
CA ALA A 137 2.08 8.86 10.33
C ALA A 137 3.38 8.32 10.98
N ASP A 138 3.23 7.33 11.85
CA ASP A 138 4.38 6.53 12.29
C ASP A 138 4.86 5.66 11.11
N GLU A 139 6.15 5.36 11.06
CA GLU A 139 6.71 4.42 10.11
C GLU A 139 7.25 3.20 10.84
N LEU A 140 6.91 2.02 10.35
CA LEU A 140 7.40 0.74 10.83
C LEU A 140 8.11 0.03 9.68
N PHE A 141 9.41 -0.08 9.80
CA PHE A 141 10.23 -0.76 8.80
C PHE A 141 10.30 -2.26 9.06
N LEU A 142 9.96 -3.05 8.04
CA LEU A 142 10.11 -4.49 8.03
C LEU A 142 11.32 -4.87 7.18
N GLU A 143 12.29 -5.56 7.77
CA GLU A 143 13.50 -5.98 7.06
C GLU A 143 13.21 -6.98 5.93
N ASN A 144 12.19 -7.82 6.11
CA ASN A 144 11.77 -8.85 5.14
C ASN A 144 10.29 -9.21 5.35
N LEU A 145 9.80 -10.21 4.59
CA LEU A 145 8.42 -10.71 4.64
C LEU A 145 8.32 -12.10 5.30
N GLU A 146 9.20 -12.40 6.25
CA GLU A 146 9.15 -13.63 7.02
C GLU A 146 8.13 -13.51 8.17
N GLU A 147 7.51 -14.64 8.56
CA GLU A 147 6.47 -14.68 9.59
C GLU A 147 6.95 -14.08 10.91
N GLN A 148 8.18 -14.39 11.32
CA GLN A 148 8.77 -13.85 12.55
C GLN A 148 8.92 -12.32 12.53
N THR A 149 9.19 -11.72 11.37
CA THR A 149 9.29 -10.27 11.21
C THR A 149 7.92 -9.61 11.37
N TYR A 150 6.87 -10.23 10.84
CA TYR A 150 5.50 -9.77 11.04
C TYR A 150 5.03 -9.90 12.47
N ASP A 151 5.31 -11.02 13.14
CA ASP A 151 4.93 -11.26 14.53
C ASP A 151 5.56 -10.22 15.45
N LYS A 152 6.86 -9.98 15.29
CA LYS A 152 7.58 -8.94 16.05
C LYS A 152 7.00 -7.55 15.78
N ALA A 153 6.74 -7.21 14.52
CA ALA A 153 6.15 -5.93 14.16
C ALA A 153 4.76 -5.74 14.76
N ALA A 154 3.95 -6.80 14.80
CA ALA A 154 2.64 -6.77 15.44
C ALA A 154 2.75 -6.58 16.97
N GLU A 155 3.69 -7.27 17.62
CA GLU A 155 3.97 -7.10 19.05
C GLU A 155 4.42 -5.67 19.37
N ASP A 156 5.36 -5.11 18.60
CA ASP A 156 5.86 -3.75 18.74
C ASP A 156 4.73 -2.71 18.60
N LEU A 157 3.84 -2.90 17.63
CA LEU A 157 2.67 -2.05 17.44
C LEU A 157 1.69 -2.14 18.63
N MET A 158 1.40 -3.35 19.08
CA MET A 158 0.51 -3.56 20.23
C MET A 158 1.09 -2.90 21.49
N GLU A 159 2.37 -3.12 21.80
CA GLU A 159 3.02 -2.51 22.95
C GLU A 159 3.04 -0.98 22.87
N LYS A 160 3.28 -0.43 21.67
CA LYS A 160 3.29 1.02 21.44
C LYS A 160 1.95 1.66 21.75
N TYR A 161 0.86 1.05 21.33
CA TYR A 161 -0.47 1.65 21.41
C TYR A 161 -1.25 1.24 22.67
N ASP A 162 -0.97 0.11 23.30
CA ASP A 162 -1.55 -0.23 24.62
C ASP A 162 -1.11 0.73 25.75
N LYS A 163 0.04 1.40 25.58
CA LYS A 163 0.52 2.41 26.55
C LYS A 163 -0.16 3.79 26.40
N VAL A 164 -1.01 3.97 25.40
CA VAL A 164 -1.67 5.27 25.10
C VAL A 164 -3.07 5.35 25.70
N LEU A 165 -3.60 4.23 26.24
CA LEU A 165 -4.88 4.13 26.94
C LEU A 165 -4.67 4.14 28.45
#